data_fea29bb2db35e77cfda1c463f6094f0e
#
_entry.id   fea29bb2db35e77cfda1c463f6094f0e
#
_cell.length_a   1.000
_cell.length_b   1.000
_cell.length_c   1.000
_cell.angle_alpha   90.00
_cell.angle_beta   90.00
_cell.angle_gamma   90.00
#
_symmetry.space_group_name_H-M   'P 1'
#
loop_
_entity.id
_entity.type
_entity.pdbx_description
1 polymer ?
#
loop_
_entity_poly.entity_id
_entity_poly.type
_entity_poly.pdbx_seq_one_letter_code
_entity_poly.pdbx_strand_id
1 'polypeptide(L)'
;MKKEKKEAKKEHRRRNRIKGGRNRWTFRLVWLVMVLFLGMVMGLYLVDGTNDLLGATRTSKGTVSVPLPEDPTVDDVAQALYDVGAIENVDFFKLYCKVTSNEDYFSGGVYEIDGSLDYEGLISALQSQQNLETVTITFPEGYSVRQIAELLEENKITFYYGGTVN
;
A
#
# COMPACT_ATOMS: atom_id res chain seq x y z
N MET A 1 -36.41 -17.93 -66.83
CA MET A 1 -35.19 -18.47 -66.11
C MET A 1 -34.07 -17.49 -65.79
N LYS A 2 -33.57 -16.61 -66.71
CA LYS A 2 -32.47 -15.68 -66.36
C LYS A 2 -32.88 -14.50 -65.44
N LYS A 3 -34.14 -14.02 -65.52
CA LYS A 3 -34.65 -12.91 -64.68
C LYS A 3 -34.88 -13.34 -63.21
N GLU A 4 -35.48 -14.51 -63.04
CA GLU A 4 -35.76 -15.06 -61.69
C GLU A 4 -34.47 -15.32 -60.88
N LYS A 5 -33.40 -15.83 -61.49
CA LYS A 5 -32.09 -16.00 -60.82
C LYS A 5 -31.44 -14.67 -60.42
N LYS A 6 -31.71 -13.59 -61.19
CA LYS A 6 -31.20 -12.26 -60.84
C LYS A 6 -31.97 -11.65 -59.68
N GLU A 7 -33.24 -11.86 -59.56
CA GLU A 7 -34.03 -11.34 -58.43
C GLU A 7 -33.78 -12.10 -57.16
N ALA A 8 -33.69 -13.42 -57.18
CA ALA A 8 -33.30 -14.22 -56.01
C ALA A 8 -31.89 -13.85 -55.45
N LYS A 9 -30.93 -13.55 -56.35
CA LYS A 9 -29.61 -13.12 -55.98
C LYS A 9 -29.58 -11.69 -55.39
N LYS A 10 -30.53 -10.84 -55.81
CA LYS A 10 -30.69 -9.47 -55.30
C LYS A 10 -31.35 -9.46 -53.92
N GLU A 11 -32.29 -10.35 -53.69
CA GLU A 11 -32.95 -10.53 -52.40
C GLU A 11 -32.02 -11.15 -51.34
N HIS A 12 -31.18 -12.11 -51.72
CA HIS A 12 -30.18 -12.70 -50.84
C HIS A 12 -29.10 -11.68 -50.43
N ARG A 13 -28.72 -10.77 -51.34
CA ARG A 13 -27.81 -9.67 -51.03
C ARG A 13 -28.41 -8.61 -50.08
N ARG A 14 -29.72 -8.35 -50.20
CA ARG A 14 -30.42 -7.42 -49.29
C ARG A 14 -30.54 -7.98 -47.88
N ARG A 15 -30.89 -9.28 -47.74
CA ARG A 15 -30.96 -9.95 -46.41
C ARG A 15 -29.63 -9.96 -45.66
N ASN A 16 -28.52 -10.18 -46.36
CA ASN A 16 -27.20 -10.18 -45.73
C ASN A 16 -26.70 -8.78 -45.35
N ARG A 17 -27.15 -7.73 -46.05
CA ARG A 17 -26.77 -6.35 -45.74
C ARG A 17 -27.40 -5.82 -44.45
N ILE A 18 -28.61 -6.29 -44.11
CA ILE A 18 -29.33 -5.86 -42.91
C ILE A 18 -28.78 -6.54 -41.65
N LYS A 19 -28.28 -7.76 -41.73
CA LYS A 19 -27.67 -8.47 -40.58
C LYS A 19 -26.31 -7.93 -40.18
N GLY A 20 -25.49 -7.44 -41.11
CA GLY A 20 -24.11 -6.96 -40.82
C GLY A 20 -24.05 -5.61 -40.13
N GLY A 21 -25.03 -4.72 -40.32
CA GLY A 21 -25.01 -3.37 -39.70
C GLY A 21 -25.41 -3.36 -38.23
N ARG A 22 -26.38 -4.21 -37.87
CA ARG A 22 -26.93 -4.30 -36.51
C ARG A 22 -25.95 -4.94 -35.52
N ASN A 23 -25.16 -5.92 -35.97
CA ASN A 23 -24.15 -6.56 -35.13
C ASN A 23 -22.95 -5.61 -34.79
N ARG A 24 -22.58 -4.73 -35.72
CA ARG A 24 -21.48 -3.78 -35.51
C ARG A 24 -21.85 -2.67 -34.53
N TRP A 25 -23.11 -2.27 -34.52
CA TRP A 25 -23.60 -1.24 -33.61
C TRP A 25 -23.79 -1.79 -32.18
N THR A 26 -24.39 -2.97 -32.06
CA THR A 26 -24.52 -3.66 -30.76
C THR A 26 -23.14 -3.97 -30.14
N PHE A 27 -22.17 -4.38 -30.96
CA PHE A 27 -20.80 -4.60 -30.49
C PHE A 27 -20.17 -3.30 -29.93
N ARG A 28 -20.36 -2.18 -30.62
CA ARG A 28 -19.89 -0.87 -30.15
C ARG A 28 -20.56 -0.43 -28.83
N LEU A 29 -21.85 -0.69 -28.71
CA LEU A 29 -22.62 -0.36 -27.53
C LEU A 29 -22.18 -1.20 -26.31
N VAL A 30 -22.02 -2.50 -26.50
CA VAL A 30 -21.49 -3.40 -25.47
C VAL A 30 -20.09 -3.00 -25.06
N TRP A 31 -19.23 -2.67 -26.02
CA TRP A 31 -17.87 -2.19 -25.74
C TRP A 31 -17.87 -0.89 -24.95
N LEU A 32 -18.71 0.07 -25.29
CA LEU A 32 -18.86 1.34 -24.59
C LEU A 32 -19.36 1.14 -23.16
N VAL A 33 -20.35 0.28 -22.96
CA VAL A 33 -20.84 -0.09 -21.61
C VAL A 33 -19.75 -0.74 -20.78
N MET A 34 -18.94 -1.63 -21.38
CA MET A 34 -17.81 -2.28 -20.73
C MET A 34 -16.75 -1.26 -20.30
N VAL A 35 -16.40 -0.30 -21.15
CA VAL A 35 -15.44 0.77 -20.83
C VAL A 35 -15.97 1.68 -19.72
N LEU A 36 -17.24 2.06 -19.76
CA LEU A 36 -17.86 2.86 -18.70
C LEU A 36 -17.90 2.11 -17.37
N PHE A 37 -18.22 0.82 -17.39
CA PHE A 37 -18.22 -0.02 -16.19
C PHE A 37 -16.81 -0.14 -15.60
N LEU A 38 -15.81 -0.39 -16.44
CA LEU A 38 -14.41 -0.47 -16.00
C LEU A 38 -13.93 0.87 -15.43
N GLY A 39 -14.30 1.99 -16.09
CA GLY A 39 -13.99 3.34 -15.59
C GLY A 39 -14.65 3.64 -14.24
N MET A 40 -15.90 3.19 -14.05
CA MET A 40 -16.60 3.34 -12.77
C MET A 40 -15.92 2.54 -11.67
N VAL A 41 -15.57 1.28 -11.90
CA VAL A 41 -14.88 0.42 -10.92
C VAL A 41 -13.51 1.03 -10.56
N MET A 42 -12.76 1.48 -11.58
CA MET A 42 -11.46 2.12 -11.35
C MET A 42 -11.60 3.43 -10.58
N GLY A 43 -12.64 4.23 -10.87
CA GLY A 43 -12.92 5.46 -10.14
C GLY A 43 -13.25 5.23 -8.66
N LEU A 44 -14.07 4.24 -8.35
CA LEU A 44 -14.39 3.87 -6.97
C LEU A 44 -13.13 3.41 -6.20
N TYR A 45 -12.30 2.58 -6.83
CA TYR A 45 -11.04 2.13 -6.24
C TYR A 45 -10.08 3.30 -5.92
N LEU A 46 -9.98 4.27 -6.83
CA LEU A 46 -9.13 5.46 -6.60
C LEU A 46 -9.67 6.35 -5.49
N VAL A 47 -11.00 6.52 -5.39
CA VAL A 47 -11.62 7.32 -4.31
C VAL A 47 -11.35 6.66 -2.96
N ASP A 48 -11.56 5.34 -2.86
CA ASP A 48 -11.34 4.59 -1.63
C ASP A 48 -9.87 4.64 -1.20
N GLY A 49 -8.94 4.36 -2.12
CA GLY A 49 -7.51 4.46 -1.86
C GLY A 49 -7.04 5.87 -1.49
N THR A 50 -7.62 6.92 -2.08
CA THR A 50 -7.28 8.30 -1.74
C THR A 50 -7.79 8.68 -0.34
N ASN A 51 -8.96 8.21 0.06
CA ASN A 51 -9.47 8.43 1.40
C ASN A 51 -8.60 7.77 2.45
N ASP A 52 -8.13 6.55 2.19
CA ASP A 52 -7.19 5.85 3.06
C ASP A 52 -5.81 6.53 3.09
N LEU A 53 -5.30 6.97 1.94
CA LEU A 53 -4.06 7.75 1.83
C LEU A 53 -4.05 8.98 2.74
N LEU A 54 -5.17 9.71 2.78
CA LEU A 54 -5.32 10.93 3.58
C LEU A 54 -5.73 10.64 5.04
N GLY A 55 -5.90 9.38 5.42
CA GLY A 55 -6.35 9.00 6.76
C GLY A 55 -7.79 9.41 7.10
N ALA A 56 -8.59 9.78 6.08
CA ALA A 56 -9.91 10.37 6.29
C ALA A 56 -10.95 9.38 6.86
N THR A 57 -10.80 8.09 6.58
CA THR A 57 -11.72 7.02 6.96
C THR A 57 -11.23 6.16 8.12
N ARG A 58 -10.02 6.40 8.62
CA ARG A 58 -9.39 5.54 9.62
C ARG A 58 -10.11 5.53 10.95
N THR A 59 -10.35 4.32 11.44
CA THR A 59 -11.02 4.08 12.73
C THR A 59 -10.04 4.19 13.89
N SER A 60 -8.74 4.00 13.67
CA SER A 60 -7.71 4.07 14.71
C SER A 60 -7.42 5.54 15.05
N LYS A 61 -7.89 5.94 16.22
CA LYS A 61 -7.64 7.28 16.79
C LYS A 61 -6.77 7.12 18.03
N GLY A 62 -5.46 7.00 17.83
CA GLY A 62 -4.53 6.89 18.94
C GLY A 62 -3.25 6.15 18.57
N THR A 63 -2.38 6.02 19.54
CA THR A 63 -1.11 5.29 19.37
C THR A 63 -1.39 3.80 19.21
N VAL A 64 -0.85 3.22 18.15
CA VAL A 64 -0.91 1.79 17.84
C VAL A 64 0.49 1.22 17.78
N SER A 65 0.64 -0.03 18.23
CA SER A 65 1.91 -0.75 18.20
C SER A 65 1.99 -1.61 16.94
N VAL A 66 3.00 -1.38 16.11
CA VAL A 66 3.23 -2.06 14.84
C VAL A 66 4.49 -2.92 14.94
N PRO A 67 4.36 -4.24 15.10
CA PRO A 67 5.52 -5.13 15.10
C PRO A 67 5.95 -5.45 13.66
N LEU A 68 7.23 -5.22 13.36
CA LEU A 68 7.85 -5.56 12.08
C LEU A 68 8.95 -6.61 12.27
N PRO A 69 9.12 -7.57 11.34
CA PRO A 69 10.22 -8.55 11.36
C PRO A 69 11.58 -7.85 11.21
N GLU A 70 12.69 -8.56 11.42
CA GLU A 70 14.06 -7.99 11.36
C GLU A 70 14.43 -7.39 10.00
N ASP A 71 13.90 -7.93 8.92
CA ASP A 71 14.11 -7.44 7.55
C ASP A 71 12.74 -7.33 6.85
N PRO A 72 11.97 -6.26 7.15
CA PRO A 72 10.60 -6.14 6.68
C PRO A 72 10.55 -5.73 5.22
N THR A 73 9.78 -6.47 4.44
CA THR A 73 9.39 -6.06 3.10
C THR A 73 8.23 -5.05 3.14
N VAL A 74 7.98 -4.34 2.03
CA VAL A 74 6.78 -3.48 1.93
C VAL A 74 5.49 -4.25 2.18
N ASP A 75 5.46 -5.53 1.81
CA ASP A 75 4.31 -6.40 2.06
C ASP A 75 4.10 -6.64 3.56
N ASP A 76 5.17 -6.89 4.32
CA ASP A 76 5.11 -7.07 5.76
C ASP A 76 4.67 -5.80 6.47
N VAL A 77 5.21 -4.65 6.06
CA VAL A 77 4.83 -3.32 6.59
C VAL A 77 3.36 -3.02 6.31
N ALA A 78 2.92 -3.21 5.08
CA ALA A 78 1.53 -2.96 4.69
C ALA A 78 0.56 -3.88 5.46
N GLN A 79 0.92 -5.14 5.63
CA GLN A 79 0.08 -6.08 6.39
C GLN A 79 0.04 -5.71 7.88
N ALA A 80 1.18 -5.39 8.49
CA ALA A 80 1.24 -4.98 9.89
C ALA A 80 0.43 -3.71 10.16
N LEU A 81 0.51 -2.72 9.28
CA LEU A 81 -0.29 -1.49 9.36
C LEU A 81 -1.79 -1.76 9.20
N TYR A 82 -2.17 -2.68 8.32
CA TYR A 82 -3.55 -3.11 8.12
C TYR A 82 -4.10 -3.82 9.36
N ASP A 83 -3.32 -4.73 9.94
CA ASP A 83 -3.73 -5.53 11.12
C ASP A 83 -4.01 -4.65 12.35
N VAL A 84 -3.30 -3.53 12.49
CA VAL A 84 -3.53 -2.55 13.58
C VAL A 84 -4.56 -1.47 13.20
N GLY A 85 -5.11 -1.51 11.98
CA GLY A 85 -6.10 -0.55 11.48
C GLY A 85 -5.54 0.83 11.16
N ALA A 86 -4.23 0.95 10.97
CA ALA A 86 -3.58 2.20 10.55
C ALA A 86 -3.73 2.46 9.05
N ILE A 87 -4.05 1.45 8.25
CA ILE A 87 -4.44 1.57 6.84
C ILE A 87 -5.64 0.64 6.57
N GLU A 88 -6.42 0.94 5.54
CA GLU A 88 -7.57 0.13 5.10
C GLU A 88 -7.28 -0.62 3.79
N ASN A 89 -6.35 -0.12 2.97
CA ASN A 89 -6.05 -0.67 1.65
C ASN A 89 -4.57 -1.01 1.47
N VAL A 90 -4.23 -2.29 1.70
CA VAL A 90 -2.88 -2.85 1.56
C VAL A 90 -2.29 -2.60 0.17
N ASP A 91 -3.05 -2.88 -0.89
CA ASP A 91 -2.55 -2.76 -2.26
C ASP A 91 -2.30 -1.30 -2.66
N PHE A 92 -3.13 -0.38 -2.17
CA PHE A 92 -2.94 1.04 -2.43
C PHE A 92 -1.73 1.60 -1.69
N PHE A 93 -1.49 1.17 -0.44
CA PHE A 93 -0.29 1.53 0.32
C PHE A 93 0.99 1.03 -0.38
N LYS A 94 1.02 -0.22 -0.84
CA LYS A 94 2.14 -0.78 -1.61
C LYS A 94 2.39 -0.01 -2.90
N LEU A 95 1.31 0.34 -3.63
CA LEU A 95 1.43 1.18 -4.82
C LEU A 95 2.01 2.56 -4.48
N TYR A 96 1.59 3.16 -3.37
CA TYR A 96 2.12 4.43 -2.90
C TYR A 96 3.62 4.33 -2.58
N CYS A 97 4.07 3.34 -1.80
CA CYS A 97 5.49 3.10 -1.51
C CYS A 97 6.31 2.95 -2.78
N LYS A 98 5.80 2.21 -3.77
CA LYS A 98 6.46 2.01 -5.06
C LYS A 98 6.60 3.30 -5.86
N VAL A 99 5.55 4.14 -5.91
CA VAL A 99 5.57 5.41 -6.65
C VAL A 99 6.48 6.43 -5.97
N THR A 100 6.54 6.42 -4.64
CA THR A 100 7.38 7.34 -3.84
C THR A 100 8.79 6.81 -3.58
N SER A 101 9.13 5.61 -4.09
CA SER A 101 10.43 4.96 -3.93
C SER A 101 10.83 4.75 -2.45
N ASN A 102 9.87 4.42 -1.61
CA ASN A 102 10.05 4.14 -0.19
C ASN A 102 10.11 2.63 0.13
N GLU A 103 10.43 1.79 -0.87
CA GLU A 103 10.38 0.33 -0.71
C GLU A 103 11.49 -0.24 0.18
N ASP A 104 12.67 0.42 0.27
CA ASP A 104 13.89 -0.13 0.88
C ASP A 104 14.27 0.54 2.22
N TYR A 105 13.36 1.30 2.85
CA TYR A 105 13.72 2.15 3.99
C TYR A 105 13.10 1.73 5.32
N PHE A 106 12.62 0.51 5.44
CA PHE A 106 12.02 0.02 6.68
C PHE A 106 13.00 -0.86 7.46
N SER A 107 12.97 -0.75 8.79
CA SER A 107 13.77 -1.58 9.69
C SER A 107 12.85 -2.41 10.59
N GLY A 108 13.36 -3.56 11.04
CA GLY A 108 12.63 -4.43 11.95
C GLY A 108 12.48 -3.82 13.33
N GLY A 109 11.42 -4.18 14.04
CA GLY A 109 11.18 -3.79 15.41
C GLY A 109 9.72 -3.55 15.75
N VAL A 110 9.49 -2.96 16.93
CA VAL A 110 8.14 -2.59 17.37
C VAL A 110 8.05 -1.07 17.41
N TYR A 111 7.12 -0.52 16.64
CA TYR A 111 6.94 0.92 16.48
C TYR A 111 5.64 1.35 17.15
N GLU A 112 5.70 2.43 17.93
CA GLU A 112 4.50 3.09 18.46
C GLU A 112 4.22 4.33 17.62
N ILE A 113 3.18 4.25 16.79
CA ILE A 113 2.81 5.30 15.84
C ILE A 113 1.37 5.76 16.07
N ASP A 114 1.06 6.98 15.68
CA ASP A 114 -0.32 7.46 15.63
C ASP A 114 -1.01 6.86 14.40
N GLY A 115 -1.99 5.99 14.63
CA GLY A 115 -2.75 5.32 13.57
C GLY A 115 -3.67 6.26 12.76
N SER A 116 -3.76 7.54 13.12
CA SER A 116 -4.53 8.56 12.38
C SER A 116 -3.72 9.29 11.31
N LEU A 117 -2.40 9.05 11.25
CA LEU A 117 -1.51 9.68 10.27
C LEU A 117 -1.86 9.27 8.84
N ASP A 118 -1.60 10.15 7.88
CA ASP A 118 -1.62 9.83 6.46
C ASP A 118 -0.46 8.88 6.07
N TYR A 119 -0.42 8.40 4.85
CA TYR A 119 0.63 7.46 4.42
C TYR A 119 2.04 8.04 4.54
N GLU A 120 2.22 9.32 4.23
CA GLU A 120 3.51 9.99 4.37
C GLU A 120 3.95 10.06 5.85
N GLY A 121 3.02 10.40 6.73
CA GLY A 121 3.25 10.43 8.17
C GLY A 121 3.56 9.04 8.75
N LEU A 122 2.84 8.00 8.32
CA LEU A 122 3.11 6.61 8.73
C LEU A 122 4.51 6.16 8.29
N ILE A 123 4.87 6.39 7.02
CA ILE A 123 6.19 6.04 6.49
C ILE A 123 7.28 6.80 7.24
N SER A 124 7.11 8.11 7.42
CA SER A 124 8.07 8.95 8.16
C SER A 124 8.22 8.49 9.60
N ALA A 125 7.14 8.11 10.27
CA ALA A 125 7.18 7.58 11.63
C ALA A 125 7.94 6.26 11.72
N LEU A 126 7.72 5.33 10.76
CA LEU A 126 8.43 4.06 10.70
C LEU A 126 9.92 4.20 10.34
N GLN A 127 10.26 5.21 9.53
CA GLN A 127 11.65 5.48 9.14
C GLN A 127 12.43 6.28 10.21
N SER A 128 11.75 7.19 10.93
CA SER A 128 12.40 8.08 11.90
C SER A 128 12.56 7.47 13.30
N GLN A 129 11.65 6.57 13.68
CA GLN A 129 11.78 5.79 14.90
C GLN A 129 12.74 4.63 14.63
N GLN A 130 14.04 4.91 14.72
CA GLN A 130 15.00 3.82 14.89
C GLN A 130 14.51 3.01 16.09
N ASN A 131 14.39 1.70 15.89
CA ASN A 131 13.95 0.74 16.88
C ASN A 131 14.87 0.87 18.12
N LEU A 132 14.50 1.73 19.05
CA LEU A 132 15.11 1.78 20.34
C LEU A 132 14.56 0.59 21.12
N GLU A 133 15.18 -0.57 20.95
CA GLU A 133 14.99 -1.68 21.86
C GLU A 133 15.30 -1.14 23.26
N THR A 134 14.27 -0.82 24.02
CA THR A 134 14.42 -0.27 25.37
C THR A 134 14.79 -1.41 26.29
N VAL A 135 16.09 -1.57 26.53
CA VAL A 135 16.61 -2.51 27.52
C VAL A 135 16.66 -1.80 28.86
N THR A 136 15.87 -2.25 29.80
CA THR A 136 15.94 -1.74 31.19
C THR A 136 17.06 -2.43 31.91
N ILE A 137 18.15 -1.71 32.18
CA ILE A 137 19.30 -2.20 32.97
C ILE A 137 19.22 -1.60 34.37
N THR A 138 19.23 -2.45 35.39
CA THR A 138 19.29 -2.03 36.79
C THR A 138 20.73 -2.00 37.24
N PHE A 139 21.26 -0.82 37.59
CA PHE A 139 22.57 -0.65 38.17
C PHE A 139 22.46 -0.70 39.71
N PRO A 140 23.05 -1.70 40.40
CA PRO A 140 23.09 -1.70 41.84
C PRO A 140 23.94 -0.49 42.38
N GLU A 141 23.56 0.03 43.51
CA GLU A 141 24.33 1.09 44.16
C GLU A 141 25.75 0.65 44.46
N GLY A 142 26.72 1.51 44.14
CA GLY A 142 28.15 1.23 44.37
C GLY A 142 28.92 0.64 43.20
N TYR A 143 28.28 0.48 42.02
CA TYR A 143 28.99 0.06 40.82
C TYR A 143 29.97 1.10 40.33
N SER A 144 31.22 0.67 40.10
CA SER A 144 32.25 1.50 39.45
C SER A 144 31.93 1.67 37.96
N VAL A 145 32.46 2.72 37.33
CA VAL A 145 32.31 3.01 35.88
C VAL A 145 32.72 1.80 35.02
N ARG A 146 33.72 1.04 35.45
CA ARG A 146 34.18 -0.17 34.76
C ARG A 146 33.16 -1.28 34.80
N GLN A 147 32.51 -1.53 35.94
CA GLN A 147 31.47 -2.52 36.10
C GLN A 147 30.21 -2.15 35.33
N ILE A 148 29.89 -0.86 35.23
CA ILE A 148 28.80 -0.35 34.38
C ILE A 148 29.10 -0.64 32.89
N ALA A 149 30.36 -0.36 32.46
CA ALA A 149 30.76 -0.62 31.09
C ALA A 149 30.71 -2.12 30.72
N GLU A 150 31.19 -2.99 31.62
CA GLU A 150 31.13 -4.45 31.46
C GLU A 150 29.69 -4.96 31.36
N LEU A 151 28.76 -4.42 32.17
CA LEU A 151 27.35 -4.78 32.17
C LEU A 151 26.63 -4.33 30.87
N LEU A 152 26.99 -3.17 30.35
CA LEU A 152 26.48 -2.66 29.10
C LEU A 152 26.98 -3.47 27.89
N GLU A 153 28.25 -3.87 27.93
CA GLU A 153 28.86 -4.73 26.89
C GLU A 153 28.23 -6.14 26.89
N GLU A 154 27.98 -6.71 28.08
CA GLU A 154 27.29 -8.00 28.24
C GLU A 154 25.85 -7.98 27.65
N ASN A 155 25.16 -6.84 27.75
CA ASN A 155 23.83 -6.63 27.16
C ASN A 155 23.88 -6.14 25.71
N LYS A 156 25.03 -6.18 25.04
CA LYS A 156 25.24 -5.77 23.63
C LYS A 156 24.81 -4.34 23.30
N ILE A 157 24.86 -3.44 24.28
CA ILE A 157 24.52 -2.04 24.07
C ILE A 157 25.74 -1.29 23.55
N THR A 158 25.65 -0.85 22.28
CA THR A 158 26.73 -0.07 21.65
C THR A 158 26.40 1.41 21.76
N PHE A 159 27.25 2.18 22.44
CA PHE A 159 27.15 3.63 22.49
C PHE A 159 27.79 4.27 21.25
N TYR A 160 27.02 4.97 20.46
CA TYR A 160 27.54 5.91 19.50
C TYR A 160 27.77 7.26 20.19
N TYR A 161 29.02 7.57 20.48
CA TYR A 161 29.41 8.90 20.97
C TYR A 161 29.42 9.86 19.76
N GLY A 162 28.29 10.47 19.46
CA GLY A 162 28.16 11.53 18.46
C GLY A 162 28.35 12.92 19.09
N GLY A 163 29.44 13.16 19.77
CA GLY A 163 29.79 14.46 20.35
C GLY A 163 31.14 14.92 19.83
N THR A 164 31.17 15.91 18.93
CA THR A 164 32.34 16.75 18.69
C THR A 164 32.64 17.51 19.98
N VAL A 165 33.70 17.14 20.64
CA VAL A 165 34.29 17.94 21.76
C VAL A 165 35.04 19.08 21.09
N ASN A 166 34.52 20.32 21.18
CA ASN A 166 35.31 21.52 20.97
C ASN A 166 36.17 21.81 22.21
#